data_93fe0a84c507fecb4b0b5da8a75a6d4b
#
_entry.id   93fe0a84c507fecb4b0b5da8a75a6d4b
#
_cell.length_a   1.000
_cell.length_b   1.000
_cell.length_c   1.000
_cell.angle_alpha   90.00
_cell.angle_beta   90.00
_cell.angle_gamma   90.00
#
_symmetry.space_group_name_H-M   'P 1'
#
loop_
_entity.id
_entity.type
_entity.pdbx_description
1 polymer ?
#
loop_
_entity_poly.entity_id
_entity_poly.type
_entity_poly.pdbx_seq_one_letter_code
_entity_poly.pdbx_strand_id
1 'polypeptide(L)'
;MAEEPIEINHVNQKFENGDMYHGEIKDMKKEGKGTYSFNNGDTYEGDFVNGMMEGEGIYTYSKTNSKYEGSFQNGKRHGKGIYYYANGNIFDGEFENGEMKYGTFTFLNDDRYEGEFANGKFEGKGKYYYTNGDIFDGNWSNNKKNGIGKYILNDGSEIEGEWKDDFPVKKEK
;
A
#
# COMPACT_ATOMS: atom_id res chain seq x y z
N MET A 1 23.79 -34.04 -21.68
CA MET A 1 24.67 -33.18 -20.85
C MET A 1 23.94 -33.04 -19.53
N ALA A 2 24.50 -33.47 -18.43
CA ALA A 2 23.90 -33.25 -17.13
C ALA A 2 24.06 -31.77 -16.82
N GLU A 3 22.95 -31.07 -16.50
CA GLU A 3 23.03 -29.71 -15.95
C GLU A 3 23.78 -29.80 -14.62
N GLU A 4 24.84 -29.01 -14.47
CA GLU A 4 25.52 -28.91 -13.18
C GLU A 4 24.53 -28.35 -12.15
N PRO A 5 24.57 -28.86 -10.90
CA PRO A 5 23.68 -28.37 -9.88
C PRO A 5 23.93 -26.87 -9.65
N ILE A 6 22.87 -26.08 -9.66
CA ILE A 6 22.93 -24.63 -9.37
C ILE A 6 23.34 -24.48 -7.92
N GLU A 7 24.54 -23.96 -7.65
CA GLU A 7 24.98 -23.63 -6.30
C GLU A 7 24.27 -22.37 -5.82
N ILE A 8 23.39 -22.54 -4.82
CA ILE A 8 22.84 -21.42 -4.04
C ILE A 8 23.72 -21.21 -2.83
N ASN A 9 24.35 -20.07 -2.75
CA ASN A 9 25.23 -19.70 -1.64
C ASN A 9 24.56 -18.68 -0.73
N HIS A 10 24.66 -18.88 0.58
CA HIS A 10 24.26 -17.90 1.57
C HIS A 10 25.43 -16.96 1.90
N VAL A 11 25.17 -15.66 1.85
CA VAL A 11 26.21 -14.66 2.07
C VAL A 11 25.80 -13.61 3.11
N ASN A 12 26.84 -13.03 3.75
CA ASN A 12 26.74 -11.75 4.44
C ASN A 12 27.60 -10.75 3.67
N GLN A 13 26.98 -9.87 2.93
CA GLN A 13 27.66 -8.91 2.06
C GLN A 13 27.44 -7.48 2.55
N LYS A 14 28.53 -6.72 2.68
CA LYS A 14 28.50 -5.27 2.91
C LYS A 14 28.91 -4.56 1.62
N PHE A 15 28.09 -3.59 1.20
CA PHE A 15 28.35 -2.78 0.02
C PHE A 15 29.10 -1.50 0.36
N GLU A 16 29.76 -0.89 -0.63
CA GLU A 16 30.54 0.36 -0.44
C GLU A 16 29.67 1.54 0.03
N ASN A 17 28.39 1.56 -0.36
CA ASN A 17 27.43 2.58 0.07
C ASN A 17 26.94 2.40 1.51
N GLY A 18 27.39 1.35 2.20
CA GLY A 18 27.03 1.04 3.58
C GLY A 18 25.82 0.10 3.73
N ASP A 19 25.14 -0.27 2.65
CA ASP A 19 24.08 -1.27 2.68
C ASP A 19 24.63 -2.65 3.06
N MET A 20 23.76 -3.52 3.56
CA MET A 20 24.10 -4.90 3.88
C MET A 20 23.05 -5.85 3.29
N TYR A 21 23.51 -7.02 2.85
CA TYR A 21 22.64 -8.11 2.42
C TYR A 21 23.00 -9.39 3.16
N HIS A 22 22.00 -10.08 3.67
CA HIS A 22 22.08 -11.42 4.21
C HIS A 22 21.06 -12.30 3.51
N GLY A 23 21.50 -13.33 2.80
CA GLY A 23 20.57 -14.19 2.07
C GLY A 23 21.25 -15.01 0.98
N GLU A 24 20.41 -15.51 0.09
CA GLU A 24 20.82 -16.37 -1.01
C GLU A 24 21.34 -15.55 -2.19
N ILE A 25 22.39 -16.08 -2.84
CA ILE A 25 22.90 -15.53 -4.11
C ILE A 25 23.04 -16.62 -5.16
N LYS A 26 22.81 -16.24 -6.40
CA LYS A 26 23.07 -17.02 -7.60
C LYS A 26 23.71 -16.10 -8.64
N ASP A 27 24.78 -16.55 -9.31
CA ASP A 27 25.50 -15.78 -10.31
C ASP A 27 25.85 -14.34 -9.85
N MET A 28 26.32 -14.21 -8.60
CA MET A 28 26.64 -12.96 -7.89
C MET A 28 25.45 -11.98 -7.72
N LYS A 29 24.22 -12.43 -7.92
CA LYS A 29 23.02 -11.65 -7.70
C LYS A 29 22.24 -12.18 -6.51
N LYS A 30 21.53 -11.30 -5.82
CA LYS A 30 20.56 -11.69 -4.79
C LYS A 30 19.48 -12.54 -5.46
N GLU A 31 19.19 -13.68 -4.85
CA GLU A 31 18.21 -14.66 -5.34
C GLU A 31 17.54 -15.31 -4.12
N GLY A 32 16.30 -15.85 -4.30
CA GLY A 32 15.62 -16.53 -3.21
C GLY A 32 15.31 -15.63 -2.01
N LYS A 33 15.42 -16.15 -0.81
CA LYS A 33 15.12 -15.41 0.42
C LYS A 33 16.31 -14.61 0.93
N GLY A 34 16.05 -13.39 1.41
CA GLY A 34 17.10 -12.58 2.01
C GLY A 34 16.58 -11.36 2.76
N THR A 35 17.49 -10.76 3.52
CA THR A 35 17.29 -9.49 4.21
C THR A 35 18.26 -8.45 3.65
N TYR A 36 17.75 -7.32 3.24
CA TYR A 36 18.52 -6.18 2.78
C TYR A 36 18.36 -5.02 3.76
N SER A 37 19.46 -4.57 4.31
CA SER A 37 19.51 -3.41 5.21
C SER A 37 20.12 -2.24 4.46
N PHE A 38 19.33 -1.21 4.23
CA PHE A 38 19.76 0.03 3.59
C PHE A 38 20.56 0.91 4.57
N ASN A 39 21.49 1.69 4.08
CA ASN A 39 22.30 2.60 4.91
C ASN A 39 21.48 3.73 5.56
N ASN A 40 20.26 4.00 5.07
CA ASN A 40 19.33 4.96 5.67
C ASN A 40 18.52 4.37 6.85
N GLY A 41 18.77 3.09 7.18
CA GLY A 41 18.12 2.34 8.24
C GLY A 41 16.87 1.57 7.82
N ASP A 42 16.38 1.73 6.60
CA ASP A 42 15.28 0.90 6.08
C ASP A 42 15.71 -0.56 5.97
N THR A 43 14.75 -1.48 6.02
CA THR A 43 15.02 -2.91 5.81
C THR A 43 13.98 -3.52 4.86
N TYR A 44 14.43 -4.48 4.07
CA TYR A 44 13.56 -5.38 3.32
C TYR A 44 13.89 -6.82 3.70
N GLU A 45 12.88 -7.61 3.97
CA GLU A 45 12.96 -9.06 4.18
C GLU A 45 11.96 -9.76 3.26
N GLY A 46 12.44 -10.60 2.35
CA GLY A 46 11.56 -11.23 1.37
C GLY A 46 12.29 -11.91 0.22
N ASP A 47 11.57 -12.06 -0.87
CA ASP A 47 12.07 -12.72 -2.06
C ASP A 47 12.90 -11.77 -2.93
N PHE A 48 13.93 -12.34 -3.55
CA PHE A 48 14.77 -11.68 -4.54
C PHE A 48 14.84 -12.50 -5.82
N VAL A 49 14.76 -11.83 -6.96
CA VAL A 49 15.01 -12.42 -8.27
C VAL A 49 15.94 -11.50 -9.04
N ASN A 50 17.05 -12.04 -9.53
CA ASN A 50 18.05 -11.28 -10.30
C ASN A 50 18.52 -9.99 -9.62
N GLY A 51 18.61 -9.98 -8.29
CA GLY A 51 19.06 -8.84 -7.50
C GLY A 51 17.98 -7.84 -7.08
N MET A 52 16.75 -7.98 -7.54
CA MET A 52 15.61 -7.10 -7.24
C MET A 52 14.67 -7.74 -6.22
N MET A 53 14.04 -6.93 -5.39
CA MET A 53 12.91 -7.35 -4.55
C MET A 53 11.78 -7.80 -5.47
N GLU A 54 11.28 -9.02 -5.23
CA GLU A 54 10.26 -9.69 -6.05
C GLU A 54 9.41 -10.57 -5.13
N GLY A 55 8.21 -10.99 -5.58
CA GLY A 55 7.36 -11.90 -4.77
C GLY A 55 6.91 -11.26 -3.47
N GLU A 56 6.87 -12.05 -2.39
CA GLU A 56 6.37 -11.58 -1.09
C GLU A 56 7.51 -11.04 -0.21
N GLY A 57 7.23 -9.96 0.51
CA GLY A 57 8.21 -9.38 1.41
C GLY A 57 7.64 -8.34 2.38
N ILE A 58 8.50 -7.97 3.32
CA ILE A 58 8.23 -6.93 4.33
C ILE A 58 9.25 -5.81 4.13
N TYR A 59 8.78 -4.59 3.94
CA TYR A 59 9.62 -3.41 3.89
C TYR A 59 9.33 -2.51 5.10
N THR A 60 10.34 -2.23 5.90
CA THR A 60 10.25 -1.35 7.06
C THR A 60 10.94 -0.04 6.76
N TYR A 61 10.21 1.07 6.89
CA TYR A 61 10.68 2.43 6.68
C TYR A 61 11.15 3.01 8.01
N SER A 62 12.44 3.02 8.26
CA SER A 62 13.05 3.49 9.52
C SER A 62 12.68 4.93 9.85
N LYS A 63 12.78 5.82 8.85
CA LYS A 63 12.57 7.25 9.03
C LYS A 63 11.12 7.62 9.39
N THR A 64 10.15 6.90 8.87
CA THR A 64 8.72 7.14 9.11
C THR A 64 8.11 6.19 10.10
N ASN A 65 8.83 5.14 10.54
CA ASN A 65 8.34 4.05 11.38
C ASN A 65 7.07 3.39 10.83
N SER A 66 7.03 3.28 9.50
CA SER A 66 5.94 2.63 8.76
C SER A 66 6.42 1.28 8.24
N LYS A 67 5.48 0.42 7.85
CA LYS A 67 5.79 -0.93 7.33
C LYS A 67 4.86 -1.26 6.16
N TYR A 68 5.39 -1.96 5.17
CA TYR A 68 4.62 -2.60 4.11
C TYR A 68 4.84 -4.11 4.16
N GLU A 69 3.78 -4.88 4.06
CA GLU A 69 3.78 -6.33 3.93
C GLU A 69 2.98 -6.70 2.68
N GLY A 70 3.58 -7.41 1.74
CA GLY A 70 2.88 -7.83 0.52
C GLY A 70 3.79 -8.05 -0.66
N SER A 71 3.18 -8.04 -1.84
CA SER A 71 3.86 -8.39 -3.08
C SER A 71 4.73 -7.26 -3.61
N PHE A 72 5.86 -7.65 -4.20
CA PHE A 72 6.82 -6.78 -4.88
C PHE A 72 7.01 -7.25 -6.32
N GLN A 73 7.22 -6.30 -7.23
CA GLN A 73 7.62 -6.56 -8.60
C GLN A 73 8.64 -5.50 -9.02
N ASN A 74 9.78 -5.96 -9.56
CA ASN A 74 10.87 -5.09 -10.01
C ASN A 74 11.29 -4.05 -8.94
N GLY A 75 11.37 -4.45 -7.68
CA GLY A 75 11.78 -3.61 -6.56
C GLY A 75 10.71 -2.64 -6.05
N LYS A 76 9.47 -2.72 -6.55
CA LYS A 76 8.37 -1.84 -6.16
C LYS A 76 7.21 -2.65 -5.57
N ARG A 77 6.47 -2.07 -4.64
CA ARG A 77 5.19 -2.62 -4.17
C ARG A 77 4.27 -2.82 -5.37
N HIS A 78 3.70 -4.02 -5.49
CA HIS A 78 2.83 -4.38 -6.61
C HIS A 78 1.86 -5.47 -6.17
N GLY A 79 0.65 -5.54 -6.79
CA GLY A 79 -0.34 -6.51 -6.35
C GLY A 79 -0.89 -6.23 -4.96
N LYS A 80 -1.22 -7.27 -4.21
CA LYS A 80 -1.83 -7.14 -2.88
C LYS A 80 -0.79 -6.83 -1.80
N GLY A 81 -1.19 -6.00 -0.83
CA GLY A 81 -0.35 -5.72 0.33
C GLY A 81 -1.02 -4.81 1.35
N ILE A 82 -0.42 -4.79 2.54
CA ILE A 82 -0.88 -3.99 3.66
C ILE A 82 0.20 -2.97 4.01
N TYR A 83 -0.19 -1.70 4.10
CA TYR A 83 0.68 -0.63 4.56
C TYR A 83 0.24 -0.15 5.94
N TYR A 84 1.13 -0.25 6.89
CA TYR A 84 0.95 0.18 8.28
C TYR A 84 1.62 1.54 8.46
N TYR A 85 0.84 2.56 8.75
CA TYR A 85 1.33 3.91 9.03
C TYR A 85 1.74 4.05 10.50
N ALA A 86 2.74 4.86 10.80
CA ALA A 86 3.20 5.12 12.16
C ALA A 86 2.12 5.72 13.10
N ASN A 87 1.14 6.39 12.53
CA ASN A 87 0.01 6.97 13.27
C ASN A 87 -1.11 5.97 13.57
N GLY A 88 -0.94 4.69 13.24
CA GLY A 88 -1.90 3.63 13.46
C GLY A 88 -2.93 3.42 12.33
N ASN A 89 -2.92 4.25 11.30
CA ASN A 89 -3.75 3.99 10.12
C ASN A 89 -3.23 2.76 9.36
N ILE A 90 -4.12 2.10 8.63
CA ILE A 90 -3.79 0.92 7.83
C ILE A 90 -4.41 1.07 6.44
N PHE A 91 -3.64 0.76 5.40
CA PHE A 91 -4.17 0.53 4.07
C PHE A 91 -3.99 -0.94 3.70
N ASP A 92 -5.07 -1.60 3.33
CA ASP A 92 -5.10 -2.99 2.83
C ASP A 92 -5.70 -2.97 1.41
N GLY A 93 -4.91 -3.33 0.41
CA GLY A 93 -5.40 -3.24 -0.96
C GLY A 93 -4.36 -3.56 -2.03
N GLU A 94 -4.63 -3.04 -3.21
CA GLU A 94 -3.84 -3.26 -4.40
C GLU A 94 -2.89 -2.10 -4.68
N PHE A 95 -1.66 -2.45 -5.04
CA PHE A 95 -0.58 -1.55 -5.42
C PHE A 95 -0.19 -1.79 -6.88
N GLU A 96 0.15 -0.73 -7.58
CA GLU A 96 0.74 -0.79 -8.91
C GLU A 96 1.93 0.19 -8.98
N ASN A 97 3.11 -0.34 -9.30
CA ASN A 97 4.36 0.44 -9.40
C ASN A 97 4.68 1.31 -8.16
N GLY A 98 4.31 0.84 -6.97
CA GLY A 98 4.53 1.51 -5.70
C GLY A 98 3.36 2.38 -5.22
N GLU A 99 2.33 2.58 -6.04
CA GLU A 99 1.16 3.42 -5.72
C GLU A 99 -0.06 2.59 -5.32
N MET A 100 -0.83 3.07 -4.35
CA MET A 100 -2.14 2.53 -4.01
C MET A 100 -3.12 2.77 -5.15
N LYS A 101 -3.92 1.76 -5.51
CA LYS A 101 -4.93 1.83 -6.59
C LYS A 101 -6.34 1.62 -6.09
N TYR A 102 -6.57 0.57 -5.33
CA TYR A 102 -7.88 0.22 -4.78
C TYR A 102 -7.69 -0.53 -3.47
N GLY A 103 -8.55 -0.29 -2.50
CA GLY A 103 -8.49 -0.99 -1.23
C GLY A 103 -9.25 -0.30 -0.11
N THR A 104 -8.97 -0.76 1.11
CA THR A 104 -9.54 -0.25 2.34
C THR A 104 -8.50 0.55 3.12
N PHE A 105 -8.80 1.80 3.41
CA PHE A 105 -8.03 2.63 4.33
C PHE A 105 -8.78 2.73 5.65
N THR A 106 -8.21 2.18 6.70
CA THR A 106 -8.76 2.22 8.05
C THR A 106 -8.01 3.27 8.86
N PHE A 107 -8.74 4.21 9.42
CA PHE A 107 -8.21 5.25 10.28
C PHE A 107 -8.07 4.74 11.72
N LEU A 108 -7.24 5.40 12.53
CA LEU A 108 -7.04 5.07 13.94
C LEU A 108 -8.34 5.17 14.77
N ASN A 109 -9.31 6.00 14.34
CA ASN A 109 -10.63 6.14 14.97
C ASN A 109 -11.67 5.14 14.46
N ASP A 110 -11.23 4.11 13.72
CA ASP A 110 -12.04 3.06 13.09
C ASP A 110 -12.98 3.54 11.97
N ASP A 111 -12.92 4.80 11.54
CA ASP A 111 -13.50 5.18 10.26
C ASP A 111 -12.82 4.40 9.13
N ARG A 112 -13.53 4.13 8.05
CA ARG A 112 -12.99 3.34 6.96
C ARG A 112 -13.42 3.91 5.60
N TYR A 113 -12.46 4.03 4.70
CA TYR A 113 -12.72 4.27 3.28
C TYR A 113 -12.41 3.01 2.49
N GLU A 114 -13.29 2.63 1.57
CA GLU A 114 -13.13 1.54 0.62
C GLU A 114 -13.36 2.07 -0.80
N GLY A 115 -12.33 2.05 -1.64
CA GLY A 115 -12.46 2.63 -2.97
C GLY A 115 -11.15 2.82 -3.70
N GLU A 116 -11.21 3.68 -4.70
CA GLU A 116 -10.10 4.01 -5.60
C GLU A 116 -9.17 5.04 -4.98
N PHE A 117 -7.88 4.94 -5.35
CA PHE A 117 -6.83 5.84 -4.91
C PHE A 117 -6.02 6.34 -6.11
N ALA A 118 -5.61 7.59 -6.05
CA ALA A 118 -4.60 8.16 -6.94
C ALA A 118 -3.70 9.11 -6.15
N ASN A 119 -2.38 9.00 -6.36
CA ASN A 119 -1.37 9.81 -5.66
C ASN A 119 -1.54 9.79 -4.11
N GLY A 120 -1.92 8.64 -3.55
CA GLY A 120 -2.12 8.47 -2.12
C GLY A 120 -3.37 9.15 -1.55
N LYS A 121 -4.33 9.52 -2.39
CA LYS A 121 -5.58 10.18 -2.01
C LYS A 121 -6.79 9.37 -2.46
N PHE A 122 -7.92 9.51 -1.76
CA PHE A 122 -9.21 9.02 -2.22
C PHE A 122 -9.57 9.71 -3.52
N GLU A 123 -9.91 8.91 -4.52
CA GLU A 123 -10.23 9.38 -5.88
C GLU A 123 -11.28 8.44 -6.48
N GLY A 124 -11.98 8.88 -7.53
CA GLY A 124 -12.94 8.04 -8.22
C GLY A 124 -14.12 7.60 -7.34
N LYS A 125 -14.48 6.34 -7.41
CA LYS A 125 -15.59 5.77 -6.64
C LYS A 125 -15.11 5.19 -5.31
N GLY A 126 -15.88 5.46 -4.23
CA GLY A 126 -15.58 4.89 -2.93
C GLY A 126 -16.68 5.09 -1.91
N LYS A 127 -16.62 4.23 -0.88
CA LYS A 127 -17.50 4.30 0.28
C LYS A 127 -16.70 4.70 1.51
N TYR A 128 -17.24 5.63 2.26
CA TYR A 128 -16.70 6.00 3.55
C TYR A 128 -17.67 5.58 4.65
N TYR A 129 -17.19 4.79 5.56
CA TYR A 129 -17.94 4.29 6.72
C TYR A 129 -17.49 5.06 7.96
N TYR A 130 -18.41 5.80 8.54
CA TYR A 130 -18.19 6.55 9.77
C TYR A 130 -18.45 5.67 10.98
N THR A 131 -17.71 5.88 12.05
CA THR A 131 -17.89 5.13 13.33
C THR A 131 -19.24 5.35 13.98
N ASN A 132 -19.95 6.46 13.64
CA ASN A 132 -21.33 6.69 14.09
C ASN A 132 -22.38 5.84 13.34
N GLY A 133 -21.95 5.05 12.34
CA GLY A 133 -22.81 4.19 11.53
C GLY A 133 -23.30 4.82 10.22
N ASP A 134 -22.99 6.09 9.98
CA ASP A 134 -23.28 6.73 8.68
C ASP A 134 -22.38 6.16 7.57
N ILE A 135 -22.83 6.27 6.32
CA ILE A 135 -22.05 5.87 5.14
C ILE A 135 -22.17 6.97 4.09
N PHE A 136 -21.07 7.28 3.44
CA PHE A 136 -21.09 7.99 2.17
C PHE A 136 -20.67 7.04 1.06
N ASP A 137 -21.53 6.87 0.04
CA ASP A 137 -21.27 6.08 -1.16
C ASP A 137 -21.30 6.99 -2.38
N GLY A 138 -20.18 7.27 -2.99
CA GLY A 138 -20.14 8.23 -4.09
C GLY A 138 -18.77 8.49 -4.69
N ASN A 139 -18.67 9.64 -5.37
CA ASN A 139 -17.45 10.05 -6.03
C ASN A 139 -16.57 10.89 -5.09
N TRP A 140 -15.28 10.73 -5.27
CA TRP A 140 -14.23 11.37 -4.49
C TRP A 140 -13.23 12.04 -5.40
N SER A 141 -12.69 13.15 -4.97
CA SER A 141 -11.53 13.78 -5.58
C SER A 141 -10.67 14.47 -4.52
N ASN A 142 -9.37 14.17 -4.52
CA ASN A 142 -8.41 14.73 -3.57
C ASN A 142 -8.83 14.58 -2.10
N ASN A 143 -9.28 13.38 -1.67
CA ASN A 143 -9.79 13.05 -0.34
C ASN A 143 -11.12 13.72 0.06
N LYS A 144 -11.83 14.33 -0.89
CA LYS A 144 -13.10 15.02 -0.63
C LYS A 144 -14.23 14.38 -1.42
N LYS A 145 -15.44 14.40 -0.86
CA LYS A 145 -16.66 14.07 -1.59
C LYS A 145 -16.84 15.07 -2.73
N ASN A 146 -16.91 14.58 -3.97
CA ASN A 146 -16.95 15.44 -5.15
C ASN A 146 -17.65 14.73 -6.32
N GLY A 147 -18.78 15.24 -6.77
CA GLY A 147 -19.64 14.61 -7.77
C GLY A 147 -20.87 13.94 -7.16
N ILE A 148 -21.44 13.00 -7.87
CA ILE A 148 -22.66 12.30 -7.41
C ILE A 148 -22.35 11.35 -6.27
N GLY A 149 -23.20 11.38 -5.23
CA GLY A 149 -23.09 10.49 -4.09
C GLY A 149 -24.34 10.46 -3.24
N LYS A 150 -24.39 9.43 -2.39
CA LYS A 150 -25.45 9.17 -1.44
C LYS A 150 -24.87 9.16 -0.03
N TYR A 151 -25.40 9.96 0.84
CA TYR A 151 -25.12 9.93 2.27
C TYR A 151 -26.24 9.16 2.96
N ILE A 152 -25.92 8.08 3.64
CA ILE A 152 -26.83 7.17 4.33
C ILE A 152 -26.59 7.36 5.81
N LEU A 153 -27.60 7.83 6.54
CA LEU A 153 -27.53 7.99 7.98
C LEU A 153 -27.69 6.64 8.69
N ASN A 154 -27.27 6.55 9.92
CA ASN A 154 -27.35 5.33 10.73
C ASN A 154 -28.79 4.86 11.03
N ASP A 155 -29.78 5.75 10.87
CA ASP A 155 -31.21 5.41 10.95
C ASP A 155 -31.78 4.88 9.62
N GLY A 156 -30.96 4.79 8.57
CA GLY A 156 -31.32 4.32 7.24
C GLY A 156 -31.90 5.39 6.32
N SER A 157 -32.03 6.63 6.77
CA SER A 157 -32.43 7.73 5.89
C SER A 157 -31.30 8.12 4.93
N GLU A 158 -31.67 8.58 3.71
CA GLU A 158 -30.72 8.80 2.64
C GLU A 158 -30.81 10.25 2.10
N ILE A 159 -29.65 10.81 1.78
CA ILE A 159 -29.52 12.11 1.10
C ILE A 159 -28.72 11.86 -0.17
N GLU A 160 -29.37 11.91 -1.32
CA GLU A 160 -28.75 11.70 -2.62
C GLU A 160 -28.63 13.02 -3.38
N GLY A 161 -27.49 13.26 -3.99
CA GLY A 161 -27.26 14.48 -4.73
C GLY A 161 -25.85 14.65 -5.24
N GLU A 162 -25.56 15.88 -5.69
CA GLU A 162 -24.24 16.29 -6.09
C GLU A 162 -23.49 16.90 -4.89
N TRP A 163 -22.20 16.59 -4.81
CA TRP A 163 -21.29 17.02 -3.75
C TRP A 163 -20.14 17.81 -4.36
N LYS A 164 -19.69 18.82 -3.66
CA LYS A 164 -18.52 19.60 -4.02
C LYS A 164 -17.73 19.94 -2.76
N ASP A 165 -16.46 19.51 -2.72
CA ASP A 165 -15.54 19.76 -1.60
C ASP A 165 -16.14 19.41 -0.23
N ASP A 166 -16.75 18.19 -0.10
CA ASP A 166 -17.45 17.63 1.05
C ASP A 166 -18.85 18.20 1.34
N PHE A 167 -19.31 19.21 0.62
CA PHE A 167 -20.61 19.84 0.85
C PHE A 167 -21.63 19.43 -0.21
N PRO A 168 -22.90 19.19 0.17
CA PRO A 168 -23.96 18.97 -0.81
C PRO A 168 -24.25 20.26 -1.61
N VAL A 169 -24.34 20.11 -2.93
CA VAL A 169 -24.69 21.22 -3.83
C VAL A 169 -26.20 21.46 -3.74
N LYS A 170 -26.61 22.66 -3.36
CA LYS A 170 -28.03 23.03 -3.36
C LYS A 170 -28.52 23.14 -4.80
N LYS A 171 -29.58 22.40 -5.15
CA LYS A 171 -30.31 22.71 -6.39
C LYS A 171 -31.03 24.05 -6.22
N GLU A 172 -30.65 25.05 -7.01
CA GLU A 172 -31.48 26.26 -7.14
C GLU A 172 -32.86 25.85 -7.70
N LYS A 173 -33.90 26.33 -7.04
CA LYS A 173 -35.29 26.08 -7.46
C LYS A 173 -35.65 26.93 -8.64
#